data_2510e25b90d194c66bba1a87de7510b4
#
_entry.id   2510e25b90d194c66bba1a87de7510b4
#
_cell.length_a   1.000
_cell.length_b   1.000
_cell.length_c   1.000
_cell.angle_alpha   90.00
_cell.angle_beta   90.00
_cell.angle_gamma   90.00
#
_symmetry.space_group_name_H-M   'P 1'
#
loop_
_entity.id
_entity.type
_entity.pdbx_description
1 polymer ?
#
loop_
_entity_poly.entity_id
_entity_poly.type
_entity_poly.pdbx_seq_one_letter_code
_entity_poly.pdbx_strand_id
1 'polypeptide(L)'
;MALEKIVMLGDSIIDWNYNSKYINYGHAGFKTRDVLWLLEEKPEIEGDIGILLVGVNDILCGFKEEYTLDYYSKTVDILRKRFKKLVLLSMLPSDTPRINIKSKMLNEKLKELYPENFFDIYNLLLNDKELLTDKYTVDGIHLNNDGYDVFNKALVEIVDKIKKDERGYPDRETAERYNYFYWKVGYL
;
A
#
# COMPACT_ATOMS: atom_id res chain seq x y z
N MET A 1 -5.20 -27.02 9.90
CA MET A 1 -4.68 -25.62 9.98
C MET A 1 -5.76 -24.73 9.39
N ALA A 2 -6.20 -23.70 10.09
CA ALA A 2 -7.13 -22.70 9.53
C ALA A 2 -6.49 -22.04 8.31
N LEU A 3 -7.28 -21.80 7.26
CA LEU A 3 -6.83 -21.06 6.10
C LEU A 3 -6.49 -19.63 6.54
N GLU A 4 -5.30 -19.16 6.17
CA GLU A 4 -4.83 -17.81 6.51
C GLU A 4 -5.63 -16.77 5.72
N LYS A 5 -6.29 -15.86 6.43
CA LYS A 5 -7.12 -14.80 5.83
C LYS A 5 -6.24 -13.62 5.44
N ILE A 6 -5.99 -13.48 4.13
CA ILE A 6 -5.19 -12.40 3.54
C ILE A 6 -6.11 -11.48 2.76
N VAL A 7 -6.06 -10.18 3.06
CA VAL A 7 -6.96 -9.17 2.53
C VAL A 7 -6.17 -8.05 1.86
N MET A 8 -6.55 -7.69 0.65
CA MET A 8 -6.02 -6.53 -0.09
C MET A 8 -7.02 -5.37 -0.05
N LEU A 9 -6.51 -4.17 0.19
CA LEU A 9 -7.26 -2.91 0.18
C LEU A 9 -6.53 -1.89 -0.71
N GLY A 10 -7.28 -1.05 -1.38
CA GLY A 10 -6.65 -0.01 -2.19
C GLY A 10 -7.53 0.55 -3.30
N ASP A 11 -6.87 1.03 -4.33
CA ASP A 11 -7.46 1.66 -5.50
C ASP A 11 -7.68 0.70 -6.68
N SER A 12 -7.72 1.23 -7.91
CA SER A 12 -7.95 0.44 -9.13
C SER A 12 -6.88 -0.64 -9.39
N ILE A 13 -5.65 -0.46 -8.91
CA ILE A 13 -4.61 -1.49 -9.06
C ILE A 13 -4.99 -2.74 -8.26
N ILE A 14 -5.57 -2.57 -7.09
CA ILE A 14 -6.08 -3.71 -6.29
C ILE A 14 -7.41 -4.20 -6.88
N ASP A 15 -8.35 -3.31 -7.18
CA ASP A 15 -9.68 -3.64 -7.71
C ASP A 15 -9.62 -4.56 -8.95
N TRP A 16 -8.77 -4.21 -9.92
CA TRP A 16 -8.66 -4.94 -11.18
C TRP A 16 -7.72 -6.15 -11.14
N ASN A 17 -7.16 -6.46 -9.98
CA ASN A 17 -6.33 -7.65 -9.80
C ASN A 17 -7.18 -8.93 -9.66
N TYR A 18 -7.89 -9.28 -10.72
CA TYR A 18 -8.81 -10.43 -10.74
C TYR A 18 -8.12 -11.78 -10.59
N ASN A 19 -6.82 -11.87 -10.89
CA ASN A 19 -6.04 -13.11 -10.78
C ASN A 19 -5.45 -13.32 -9.39
N SER A 20 -5.67 -12.39 -8.46
CA SER A 20 -5.20 -12.56 -7.08
C SER A 20 -5.98 -13.64 -6.35
N LYS A 21 -5.26 -14.46 -5.58
CA LYS A 21 -5.84 -15.48 -4.68
C LYS A 21 -6.29 -14.91 -3.32
N TYR A 22 -6.06 -13.64 -3.07
CA TYR A 22 -6.37 -12.97 -1.81
C TYR A 22 -7.75 -12.29 -1.86
N ILE A 23 -8.36 -12.06 -0.70
CA ILE A 23 -9.63 -11.35 -0.61
C ILE A 23 -9.40 -9.91 -1.05
N ASN A 24 -10.21 -9.42 -1.99
CA ASN A 24 -10.02 -8.13 -2.64
C ASN A 24 -11.09 -7.12 -2.20
N TYR A 25 -10.65 -6.03 -1.57
CA TYR A 25 -11.44 -4.83 -1.21
C TYR A 25 -10.85 -3.58 -1.90
N GLY A 26 -10.29 -3.73 -3.08
CA GLY A 26 -9.92 -2.59 -3.93
C GLY A 26 -11.15 -1.95 -4.55
N HIS A 27 -11.08 -0.65 -4.79
CA HIS A 27 -12.12 0.11 -5.50
C HIS A 27 -11.47 1.15 -6.42
N ALA A 28 -11.82 1.11 -7.70
CA ALA A 28 -11.30 2.06 -8.67
C ALA A 28 -11.59 3.51 -8.26
N GLY A 29 -10.57 4.37 -8.37
CA GLY A 29 -10.68 5.78 -8.01
C GLY A 29 -10.52 6.09 -6.51
N PHE A 30 -10.41 5.08 -5.63
CA PHE A 30 -10.23 5.31 -4.20
C PHE A 30 -8.94 6.07 -3.91
N LYS A 31 -9.07 7.02 -2.99
CA LYS A 31 -8.00 7.79 -2.35
C LYS A 31 -7.75 7.24 -0.95
N THR A 32 -6.71 7.70 -0.30
CA THR A 32 -6.40 7.32 1.08
C THR A 32 -7.59 7.52 2.02
N ARG A 33 -8.30 8.64 1.87
CA ARG A 33 -9.53 8.95 2.61
C ARG A 33 -10.63 7.91 2.39
N ASP A 34 -10.81 7.47 1.16
CA ASP A 34 -11.92 6.58 0.79
C ASP A 34 -11.69 5.16 1.37
N VAL A 35 -10.42 4.71 1.44
CA VAL A 35 -10.06 3.47 2.13
C VAL A 35 -10.32 3.56 3.63
N LEU A 36 -10.01 4.70 4.26
CA LEU A 36 -10.33 4.93 5.67
C LEU A 36 -11.83 4.77 5.93
N TRP A 37 -12.66 5.44 5.14
CA TRP A 37 -14.11 5.35 5.27
C TRP A 37 -14.64 3.93 5.03
N LEU A 38 -14.12 3.21 4.04
CA LEU A 38 -14.47 1.80 3.85
C LEU A 38 -14.21 0.98 5.11
N LEU A 39 -13.06 1.18 5.74
CA LEU A 39 -12.73 0.47 6.98
C LEU A 39 -13.64 0.87 8.15
N GLU A 40 -14.02 2.13 8.25
CA GLU A 40 -14.96 2.60 9.27
C GLU A 40 -16.36 2.00 9.09
N GLU A 41 -16.83 1.90 7.84
CA GLU A 41 -18.14 1.33 7.50
C GLU A 41 -18.18 -0.20 7.61
N LYS A 42 -17.04 -0.88 7.41
CA LYS A 42 -16.93 -2.35 7.37
C LYS A 42 -15.98 -2.87 8.45
N PRO A 43 -16.43 -2.95 9.70
CA PRO A 43 -15.62 -3.46 10.81
C PRO A 43 -15.22 -4.93 10.65
N GLU A 44 -15.92 -5.71 9.82
CA GLU A 44 -15.64 -7.11 9.51
C GLU A 44 -14.41 -7.32 8.62
N ILE A 45 -13.85 -6.23 8.06
CA ILE A 45 -12.58 -6.29 7.31
C ILE A 45 -11.43 -6.44 8.32
N GLU A 46 -11.03 -7.67 8.54
CA GLU A 46 -9.94 -8.09 9.43
C GLU A 46 -9.31 -9.40 8.92
N GLY A 47 -8.18 -9.81 9.45
CA GLY A 47 -7.54 -11.06 9.03
C GLY A 47 -6.14 -11.28 9.60
N ASP A 48 -5.41 -12.21 9.00
CA ASP A 48 -4.03 -12.49 9.40
C ASP A 48 -3.05 -11.51 8.76
N ILE A 49 -3.22 -11.21 7.46
CA ILE A 49 -2.37 -10.27 6.73
C ILE A 49 -3.24 -9.25 5.99
N GLY A 50 -3.02 -7.97 6.26
CA GLY A 50 -3.60 -6.84 5.51
C GLY A 50 -2.58 -6.28 4.53
N ILE A 51 -2.98 -6.08 3.27
CA ILE A 51 -2.14 -5.52 2.21
C ILE A 51 -2.79 -4.22 1.74
N LEU A 52 -2.05 -3.11 1.76
CA LEU A 52 -2.53 -1.79 1.35
C LEU A 52 -1.71 -1.26 0.18
N LEU A 53 -2.38 -0.84 -0.89
CA LEU A 53 -1.82 -0.04 -1.98
C LEU A 53 -2.81 1.07 -2.35
N VAL A 54 -2.48 2.31 -2.06
CA VAL A 54 -3.31 3.50 -2.34
C VAL A 54 -2.47 4.76 -2.30
N GLY A 55 -2.90 5.80 -3.00
CA GLY A 55 -2.29 7.14 -2.94
C GLY A 55 -2.11 7.80 -4.31
N VAL A 56 -2.05 7.04 -5.40
CA VAL A 56 -1.90 7.64 -6.74
C VAL A 56 -3.10 8.53 -7.11
N ASN A 57 -4.31 8.19 -6.69
CA ASN A 57 -5.50 9.00 -6.94
C ASN A 57 -5.51 10.31 -6.13
N ASP A 58 -4.88 10.34 -4.97
CA ASP A 58 -4.65 11.58 -4.21
C ASP A 58 -3.77 12.54 -5.02
N ILE A 59 -2.69 12.02 -5.63
CA ILE A 59 -1.77 12.77 -6.50
C ILE A 59 -2.51 13.29 -7.73
N LEU A 60 -3.29 12.43 -8.41
CA LEU A 60 -4.05 12.76 -9.62
C LEU A 60 -5.12 13.82 -9.34
N CYS A 61 -5.76 13.79 -8.17
CA CYS A 61 -6.72 14.78 -7.72
C CYS A 61 -6.06 16.07 -7.19
N GLY A 62 -4.73 16.13 -7.12
CA GLY A 62 -3.99 17.32 -6.67
C GLY A 62 -4.06 17.56 -5.17
N PHE A 63 -4.31 16.52 -4.37
CA PHE A 63 -4.30 16.64 -2.92
C PHE A 63 -2.90 16.99 -2.41
N LYS A 64 -2.85 17.74 -1.31
CA LYS A 64 -1.59 18.07 -0.64
C LYS A 64 -1.04 16.79 0.02
N GLU A 65 0.27 16.72 0.08
CA GLU A 65 0.98 15.58 0.67
C GLU A 65 0.56 15.34 2.12
N GLU A 66 0.47 16.40 2.93
CA GLU A 66 0.10 16.30 4.34
C GLU A 66 -1.29 15.67 4.51
N TYR A 67 -2.22 16.00 3.62
CA TYR A 67 -3.56 15.42 3.62
C TYR A 67 -3.53 13.93 3.31
N THR A 68 -2.79 13.54 2.27
CA THR A 68 -2.62 12.13 1.89
C THR A 68 -1.99 11.32 3.02
N LEU A 69 -0.92 11.84 3.63
CA LEU A 69 -0.23 11.17 4.74
C LEU A 69 -1.09 11.06 6.00
N ASP A 70 -1.90 12.07 6.34
CA ASP A 70 -2.81 12.05 7.49
C ASP A 70 -3.84 10.93 7.34
N TYR A 71 -4.52 10.84 6.19
CA TYR A 71 -5.49 9.77 5.94
C TYR A 71 -4.83 8.39 5.83
N TYR A 72 -3.65 8.31 5.22
CA TYR A 72 -2.89 7.07 5.16
C TYR A 72 -2.53 6.57 6.56
N SER A 73 -2.06 7.44 7.44
CA SER A 73 -1.70 7.09 8.82
C SER A 73 -2.91 6.60 9.61
N LYS A 74 -4.05 7.30 9.53
CA LYS A 74 -5.31 6.86 10.16
C LYS A 74 -5.76 5.49 9.65
N THR A 75 -5.59 5.23 8.35
CA THR A 75 -5.87 3.92 7.75
C THR A 75 -4.97 2.84 8.34
N VAL A 76 -3.66 3.08 8.42
CA VAL A 76 -2.69 2.14 9.01
C VAL A 76 -3.00 1.86 10.48
N ASP A 77 -3.43 2.86 11.26
CA ASP A 77 -3.82 2.68 12.66
C ASP A 77 -5.02 1.74 12.84
N ILE A 78 -6.00 1.79 11.93
CA ILE A 78 -7.10 0.83 11.92
C ILE A 78 -6.61 -0.56 11.51
N LEU A 79 -5.81 -0.64 10.46
CA LEU A 79 -5.29 -1.92 9.95
C LEU A 79 -4.45 -2.65 11.00
N ARG A 80 -3.60 -1.94 11.75
CA ARG A 80 -2.82 -2.51 12.86
C ARG A 80 -3.64 -3.15 13.98
N LYS A 81 -4.87 -2.69 14.16
CA LYS A 81 -5.80 -3.25 15.16
C LYS A 81 -6.54 -4.48 14.64
N ARG A 82 -6.65 -4.65 13.32
CA ARG A 82 -7.49 -5.66 12.67
C ARG A 82 -6.72 -6.78 12.01
N PHE A 83 -5.42 -6.57 11.75
CA PHE A 83 -4.55 -7.55 11.12
C PHE A 83 -3.35 -7.88 12.00
N LYS A 84 -2.94 -9.14 12.00
CA LYS A 84 -1.76 -9.59 12.75
C LYS A 84 -0.48 -9.07 12.10
N LYS A 85 -0.47 -8.93 10.77
CA LYS A 85 0.67 -8.45 9.98
C LYS A 85 0.19 -7.51 8.87
N LEU A 86 1.00 -6.51 8.53
CA LEU A 86 0.70 -5.56 7.46
C LEU A 86 1.77 -5.56 6.37
N VAL A 87 1.31 -5.39 5.15
CA VAL A 87 2.09 -5.11 3.94
C VAL A 87 1.62 -3.77 3.40
N LEU A 88 2.47 -2.77 3.46
CA LEU A 88 2.24 -1.47 2.86
C LEU A 88 3.07 -1.41 1.58
N LEU A 89 2.42 -1.47 0.43
CA LEU A 89 3.10 -1.46 -0.87
C LEU A 89 3.39 -0.04 -1.30
N SER A 90 4.54 0.16 -1.95
CA SER A 90 4.80 1.42 -2.66
C SER A 90 3.73 1.67 -3.72
N MET A 91 3.36 2.94 -3.93
CA MET A 91 2.65 3.34 -5.15
C MET A 91 3.49 2.92 -6.36
N LEU A 92 2.81 2.50 -7.43
CA LEU A 92 3.47 2.07 -8.66
C LEU A 92 3.91 3.28 -9.52
N PRO A 93 4.85 3.08 -10.46
CA PRO A 93 5.16 4.10 -11.46
C PRO A 93 4.00 4.31 -12.42
N SER A 94 4.01 5.45 -13.12
CA SER A 94 3.18 5.77 -14.26
C SER A 94 4.04 6.09 -15.47
N ASP A 95 3.44 6.30 -16.64
CA ASP A 95 4.12 6.83 -17.83
C ASP A 95 4.36 8.35 -17.76
N THR A 96 3.85 9.01 -16.72
CA THR A 96 3.87 10.46 -16.56
C THR A 96 4.92 10.89 -15.52
N PRO A 97 6.03 11.56 -15.93
CA PRO A 97 7.13 11.95 -15.01
C PRO A 97 6.66 12.77 -13.80
N ARG A 98 5.70 13.67 -13.97
CA ARG A 98 5.18 14.51 -12.88
C ARG A 98 4.48 13.69 -11.80
N ILE A 99 3.78 12.63 -12.16
CA ILE A 99 3.15 11.71 -11.20
C ILE A 99 4.24 10.95 -10.47
N ASN A 100 5.24 10.44 -11.20
CA ASN A 100 6.35 9.65 -10.65
C ASN A 100 7.17 10.42 -9.63
N ILE A 101 7.45 11.71 -9.85
CA ILE A 101 8.14 12.56 -8.86
C ILE A 101 7.37 12.54 -7.53
N LYS A 102 6.05 12.76 -7.57
CA LYS A 102 5.22 12.80 -6.36
C LYS A 102 5.08 11.44 -5.71
N SER A 103 4.90 10.39 -6.52
CA SER A 103 4.81 9.01 -6.01
C SER A 103 6.10 8.59 -5.31
N LYS A 104 7.27 8.90 -5.88
CA LYS A 104 8.56 8.63 -5.24
C LYS A 104 8.70 9.36 -3.91
N MET A 105 8.35 10.66 -3.86
CA MET A 105 8.40 11.45 -2.61
C MET A 105 7.50 10.85 -1.52
N LEU A 106 6.27 10.47 -1.85
CA LEU A 106 5.36 9.83 -0.91
C LEU A 106 5.85 8.44 -0.49
N ASN A 107 6.37 7.63 -1.42
CA ASN A 107 6.93 6.31 -1.12
C ASN A 107 8.11 6.41 -0.15
N GLU A 108 9.02 7.37 -0.32
CA GLU A 108 10.13 7.60 0.63
C GLU A 108 9.60 7.95 2.03
N LYS A 109 8.61 8.83 2.13
CA LYS A 109 8.00 9.17 3.41
C LYS A 109 7.29 7.99 4.06
N LEU A 110 6.55 7.20 3.29
CA LEU A 110 5.91 5.99 3.81
C LEU A 110 6.94 4.96 4.29
N LYS A 111 8.05 4.83 3.59
CA LYS A 111 9.17 3.97 3.99
C LYS A 111 9.83 4.45 5.28
N GLU A 112 9.99 5.76 5.46
CA GLU A 112 10.51 6.35 6.71
C GLU A 112 9.55 6.15 7.89
N LEU A 113 8.23 6.32 7.66
CA LEU A 113 7.20 6.18 8.70
C LEU A 113 6.92 4.72 9.08
N TYR A 114 7.08 3.80 8.14
CA TYR A 114 6.70 2.38 8.31
C TYR A 114 7.78 1.41 7.83
N PRO A 115 9.04 1.53 8.25
CA PRO A 115 10.16 0.80 7.67
C PRO A 115 10.01 -0.72 7.70
N GLU A 116 9.33 -1.26 8.72
CA GLU A 116 9.13 -2.71 8.88
C GLU A 116 7.94 -3.26 8.08
N ASN A 117 7.01 -2.39 7.69
CA ASN A 117 5.79 -2.77 6.98
C ASN A 117 5.83 -2.41 5.49
N PHE A 118 6.73 -1.50 5.09
CA PHE A 118 6.80 -0.97 3.73
C PHE A 118 7.61 -1.89 2.80
N PHE A 119 7.01 -2.21 1.66
CA PHE A 119 7.62 -3.04 0.61
C PHE A 119 7.63 -2.26 -0.70
N ASP A 120 8.84 -1.93 -1.14
CA ASP A 120 9.03 -1.20 -2.38
C ASP A 120 9.01 -2.15 -3.58
N ILE A 121 7.98 -2.00 -4.40
CA ILE A 121 7.80 -2.72 -5.67
C ILE A 121 7.84 -1.78 -6.88
N TYR A 122 8.16 -0.50 -6.66
CA TYR A 122 8.15 0.54 -7.68
C TYR A 122 9.03 0.20 -8.88
N ASN A 123 10.24 -0.27 -8.64
CA ASN A 123 11.23 -0.50 -9.69
C ASN A 123 10.96 -1.73 -10.56
N LEU A 124 10.05 -2.61 -10.15
CA LEU A 124 9.76 -3.86 -10.89
C LEU A 124 9.11 -3.62 -12.26
N LEU A 125 8.51 -2.45 -12.45
CA LEU A 125 7.69 -2.13 -13.62
C LEU A 125 8.27 -1.00 -14.47
N LEU A 126 9.50 -0.55 -14.15
CA LEU A 126 10.16 0.56 -14.85
C LEU A 126 10.79 0.12 -16.18
N ASN A 127 10.82 1.06 -17.12
CA ASN A 127 11.70 1.02 -18.27
C ASN A 127 12.99 1.82 -18.03
N ASP A 128 13.88 1.85 -19.02
CA ASP A 128 15.19 2.57 -18.94
C ASP A 128 15.04 4.10 -18.76
N LYS A 129 13.84 4.65 -18.95
CA LYS A 129 13.53 6.08 -18.74
C LYS A 129 12.91 6.36 -17.38
N GLU A 130 12.91 5.40 -16.48
CA GLU A 130 12.26 5.46 -15.16
C GLU A 130 10.74 5.72 -15.22
N LEU A 131 10.07 5.25 -16.26
CA LEU A 131 8.63 5.30 -16.44
C LEU A 131 8.04 3.89 -16.41
N LEU A 132 6.74 3.79 -16.13
CA LEU A 132 6.01 2.53 -16.31
C LEU A 132 6.19 2.07 -17.77
N THR A 133 6.65 0.84 -17.94
CA THR A 133 6.89 0.31 -19.29
C THR A 133 5.58 0.00 -20.01
N ASP A 134 5.48 0.36 -21.30
CA ASP A 134 4.33 0.08 -22.16
C ASP A 134 3.96 -1.41 -22.19
N LYS A 135 4.95 -2.28 -21.94
CA LYS A 135 4.73 -3.73 -21.84
C LYS A 135 3.76 -4.11 -20.73
N TYR A 136 3.70 -3.33 -19.63
CA TYR A 136 2.98 -3.69 -18.42
C TYR A 136 1.73 -2.85 -18.15
N THR A 137 1.37 -1.95 -19.05
CA THR A 137 0.25 -1.04 -18.85
C THR A 137 -0.76 -1.04 -19.98
N VAL A 138 -2.00 -0.64 -19.70
CA VAL A 138 -3.04 -0.42 -20.70
C VAL A 138 -3.20 1.05 -21.07
N ASP A 139 -2.85 1.97 -20.17
CA ASP A 139 -3.12 3.41 -20.32
C ASP A 139 -2.05 4.32 -19.64
N GLY A 140 -0.92 3.75 -19.26
CA GLY A 140 0.17 4.47 -18.60
C GLY A 140 0.05 4.56 -17.08
N ILE A 141 -1.02 4.02 -16.48
CA ILE A 141 -1.27 3.97 -15.03
C ILE A 141 -1.68 2.56 -14.60
N HIS A 142 -2.68 1.99 -15.27
CA HIS A 142 -3.24 0.69 -14.92
C HIS A 142 -2.45 -0.45 -15.57
N LEU A 143 -2.33 -1.55 -14.83
CA LEU A 143 -1.61 -2.72 -15.30
C LEU A 143 -2.44 -3.53 -16.30
N ASN A 144 -1.75 -4.09 -17.30
CA ASN A 144 -2.28 -5.16 -18.14
C ASN A 144 -1.97 -6.53 -17.50
N ASN A 145 -2.30 -7.63 -18.17
CA ASN A 145 -2.09 -8.98 -17.65
C ASN A 145 -0.60 -9.26 -17.33
N ASP A 146 0.33 -8.87 -18.20
CA ASP A 146 1.77 -9.06 -17.96
C ASP A 146 2.25 -8.25 -16.75
N GLY A 147 1.70 -7.03 -16.56
CA GLY A 147 1.96 -6.20 -15.38
C GLY A 147 1.44 -6.83 -14.10
N TYR A 148 0.23 -7.40 -14.13
CA TYR A 148 -0.31 -8.13 -12.98
C TYR A 148 0.43 -9.43 -12.68
N ASP A 149 1.00 -10.11 -13.68
CA ASP A 149 1.83 -11.28 -13.45
C ASP A 149 3.09 -10.92 -12.65
N VAL A 150 3.76 -9.81 -13.01
CA VAL A 150 4.91 -9.29 -12.25
C VAL A 150 4.49 -8.86 -10.85
N PHE A 151 3.39 -8.10 -10.74
CA PHE A 151 2.85 -7.62 -9.47
C PHE A 151 2.50 -8.77 -8.53
N ASN A 152 1.73 -9.76 -9.01
CA ASN A 152 1.30 -10.90 -8.20
C ASN A 152 2.46 -11.81 -7.78
N LYS A 153 3.49 -11.97 -8.62
CA LYS A 153 4.70 -12.71 -8.26
C LYS A 153 5.40 -12.03 -7.08
N ALA A 154 5.63 -10.72 -7.16
CA ALA A 154 6.23 -9.96 -6.06
C ALA A 154 5.38 -10.03 -4.79
N LEU A 155 4.06 -9.92 -4.93
CA LEU A 155 3.14 -9.99 -3.80
C LEU A 155 3.20 -11.35 -3.07
N VAL A 156 3.27 -12.46 -3.83
CA VAL A 156 3.43 -13.80 -3.24
C VAL A 156 4.76 -13.91 -2.49
N GLU A 157 5.87 -13.44 -3.07
CA GLU A 157 7.19 -13.46 -2.43
C GLU A 157 7.21 -12.64 -1.13
N ILE A 158 6.57 -11.46 -1.12
CA ILE A 158 6.44 -10.62 0.07
C ILE A 158 5.62 -11.33 1.15
N VAL A 159 4.47 -11.87 0.80
CA VAL A 159 3.59 -12.59 1.73
C VAL A 159 4.30 -13.81 2.31
N ASP A 160 5.01 -14.60 1.50
CA ASP A 160 5.75 -15.77 1.97
C ASP A 160 6.91 -15.39 2.90
N LYS A 161 7.57 -14.25 2.65
CA LYS A 161 8.60 -13.70 3.55
C LYS A 161 8.01 -13.31 4.91
N ILE A 162 6.88 -12.61 4.90
CA ILE A 162 6.19 -12.17 6.13
C ILE A 162 5.68 -13.37 6.95
N LYS A 163 5.17 -14.40 6.29
CA LYS A 163 4.73 -15.63 6.97
C LYS A 163 5.85 -16.31 7.74
N LYS A 164 7.07 -16.32 7.19
CA LYS A 164 8.25 -16.92 7.80
C LYS A 164 8.89 -16.05 8.89
N ASP A 165 8.56 -14.78 8.93
CA ASP A 165 9.09 -13.87 9.95
C ASP A 165 8.34 -14.10 11.28
N GLU A 166 9.00 -14.83 12.20
CA GLU A 166 8.47 -15.11 13.54
C GLU A 166 8.51 -13.89 14.48
N ARG A 167 9.21 -12.81 14.07
CA ARG A 167 9.17 -11.55 14.81
C ARG A 167 7.76 -11.00 14.72
N GLY A 168 7.04 -11.05 15.83
CA GLY A 168 5.78 -10.32 15.95
C GLY A 168 6.04 -8.85 15.62
N TYR A 169 5.13 -8.22 14.89
CA TYR A 169 5.16 -6.76 14.79
C TYR A 169 5.20 -6.18 16.21
N PRO A 170 5.88 -5.05 16.40
CA PRO A 170 5.89 -4.43 17.70
C PRO A 170 4.45 -4.32 18.19
N ASP A 171 4.24 -4.80 19.43
CA ASP A 171 2.95 -4.72 20.06
C ASP A 171 2.44 -3.26 20.06
N ARG A 172 1.18 -3.10 20.37
CA ARG A 172 0.52 -1.78 20.41
C ARG A 172 1.31 -0.76 21.23
N GLU A 173 1.93 -1.18 22.33
CA GLU A 173 2.67 -0.33 23.24
C GLU A 173 3.98 0.18 22.62
N THR A 174 4.66 -0.67 21.86
CA THR A 174 5.86 -0.31 21.10
C THR A 174 5.52 0.62 19.92
N ALA A 175 4.42 0.36 19.22
CA ALA A 175 3.94 1.22 18.13
C ALA A 175 3.51 2.61 18.63
N GLU A 176 2.86 2.69 19.81
CA GLU A 176 2.49 3.96 20.45
C GLU A 176 3.72 4.76 20.91
N ARG A 177 4.80 4.09 21.38
CA ARG A 177 6.08 4.73 21.69
C ARG A 177 6.76 5.32 20.46
N TYR A 178 6.75 4.63 19.32
CA TYR A 178 7.29 5.16 18.06
C TYR A 178 6.49 6.36 17.57
N ASN A 179 5.17 6.31 17.55
CA ASN A 179 4.31 7.44 17.18
C ASN A 179 4.48 8.64 18.13
N TYR A 180 4.64 8.41 19.44
CA TYR A 180 4.90 9.46 20.44
C TYR A 180 6.27 10.12 20.23
N PHE A 181 7.28 9.37 19.83
CA PHE A 181 8.62 9.89 19.57
C PHE A 181 8.65 10.78 18.32
N TYR A 182 7.98 10.38 17.23
CA TYR A 182 7.88 11.18 16.01
C TYR A 182 7.05 12.45 16.21
N TRP A 183 5.99 12.40 17.00
CA TRP A 183 5.18 13.59 17.33
C TRP A 183 5.95 14.61 18.18
N LYS A 184 6.89 14.16 19.00
CA LYS A 184 7.67 15.02 19.90
C LYS A 184 8.97 15.58 19.31
N VAL A 185 9.48 15.00 18.22
CA VAL A 185 10.84 15.33 17.71
C VAL A 185 10.82 16.17 16.44
N GLY A 186 9.68 16.40 15.84
CA GLY A 186 9.79 17.21 14.66
C GLY A 186 8.56 17.57 13.86
N TYR A 187 7.71 18.40 14.34
CA TYR A 187 7.07 19.42 13.51
C TYR A 187 6.40 20.44 14.45
N LEU A 188 7.21 21.38 14.92
CA LEU A 188 6.79 22.74 15.23
C LEU A 188 7.17 23.61 14.05
#